data_6b8ae1f2625d9b6d996c5978234b9f77
#
_entry.id   6b8ae1f2625d9b6d996c5978234b9f77
#
_cell.length_a   1.000
_cell.length_b   1.000
_cell.length_c   1.000
_cell.angle_alpha   90.00
_cell.angle_beta   90.00
_cell.angle_gamma   90.00
#
_symmetry.space_group_name_H-M   'P 1'
#
loop_
_entity.id
_entity.type
_entity.pdbx_description
1 polymer ?
#
loop_
_entity_poly.entity_id
_entity_poly.type
_entity_poly.pdbx_seq_one_letter_code
_entity_poly.pdbx_strand_id
1 'polypeptide(L)'
;MSPSLGLSYGGSWHLQRSARQARCSTRSGLPIRPCTRRGESSPSTSATPTPASRGQTQTMFQLCIPSWVAFADDGAVLVGEDARNHAAVNPQAAVSGFKRLLGKRLTRVLEREFGQRVKENLSYKIDVDKDVWPHIQVTTSDGEVRLLGVEKLTAMVVAKLKETAEAYLGHRVEAAIFTLPLEFSDEASRGAAFFTGRLAGFEAMRVLSEPTAAANAHGVDERLRDEGSVVVLHVGGGTAEASVLTLVDGAYEALGLEHDPFFGGQDFDRRITDHFVGLVRSKHGKDIGGDGAALDKLRTACERAKKTLSHQDHARVTVESLVDGVDLAEPLTRAEFEELNHDLFLKVVELVDKVVSQARDYYMDSKLVIDEVVLIGGSTMIPKLRELVRDYFGGTKELSTRIKPDEVVTIGAVEYSKWIYSKRRSALLARRELS
;
A
#
# COMPACT_ATOMS: atom_id res chain seq x y z
N MET A 1 -17.02 -21.31 -10.49
CA MET A 1 -16.57 -19.90 -10.58
C MET A 1 -15.35 -19.79 -9.70
N SER A 2 -14.16 -19.76 -10.29
CA SER A 2 -12.92 -19.61 -9.53
C SER A 2 -12.88 -18.20 -8.92
N PRO A 3 -12.61 -18.05 -7.62
CA PRO A 3 -12.47 -16.75 -7.00
C PRO A 3 -11.20 -16.07 -7.49
N SER A 4 -11.29 -14.80 -7.83
CA SER A 4 -10.13 -13.95 -8.14
C SER A 4 -9.68 -13.21 -6.90
N LEU A 5 -8.38 -13.02 -6.76
CA LEU A 5 -7.74 -12.24 -5.73
C LEU A 5 -7.34 -10.87 -6.27
N GLY A 6 -7.60 -9.83 -5.50
CA GLY A 6 -7.01 -8.51 -5.72
C GLY A 6 -5.73 -8.38 -4.90
N LEU A 7 -4.62 -8.07 -5.55
CA LEU A 7 -3.31 -7.85 -4.94
C LEU A 7 -2.87 -6.43 -5.21
N SER A 8 -2.75 -5.60 -4.17
CA SER A 8 -2.30 -4.22 -4.27
C SER A 8 -0.81 -4.08 -3.98
N TYR A 9 -0.15 -3.19 -4.73
CA TYR A 9 1.29 -2.93 -4.68
C TYR A 9 1.70 -1.94 -3.56
N GLY A 10 0.77 -1.34 -2.83
CA GLY A 10 1.05 -0.41 -1.73
C GLY A 10 2.09 -0.92 -0.71
N GLY A 11 2.52 -0.15 0.27
CA GLY A 11 3.57 -0.49 1.26
C GLY A 11 3.46 -1.87 1.92
N SER A 12 2.26 -2.45 1.87
CA SER A 12 1.94 -3.85 2.21
C SER A 12 1.10 -4.47 1.10
N TRP A 13 1.13 -5.80 0.98
CA TRP A 13 0.26 -6.51 0.07
C TRP A 13 -1.10 -6.77 0.71
N HIS A 14 -2.17 -6.50 -0.01
CA HIS A 14 -3.54 -6.71 0.43
C HIS A 14 -4.23 -7.78 -0.41
N LEU A 15 -5.00 -8.61 0.26
CA LEU A 15 -5.79 -9.67 -0.35
C LEU A 15 -7.28 -9.44 -0.05
N GLN A 16 -8.14 -9.50 -1.06
CA GLN A 16 -9.57 -9.35 -0.87
C GLN A 16 -10.37 -10.29 -1.78
N ARG A 17 -11.49 -10.78 -1.28
CA ARG A 17 -12.40 -11.72 -1.98
C ARG A 17 -13.85 -11.27 -1.96
N SER A 18 -14.57 -11.60 -3.06
CA SER A 18 -16.01 -11.68 -3.12
C SER A 18 -16.44 -13.15 -3.00
N ALA A 19 -17.11 -13.54 -1.91
CA ALA A 19 -17.60 -14.91 -1.70
C ALA A 19 -19.13 -14.98 -1.71
N ARG A 20 -19.71 -15.89 -2.52
CA ARG A 20 -21.06 -16.42 -2.27
C ARG A 20 -20.93 -17.51 -1.20
N GLN A 21 -21.73 -17.44 -0.14
CA GLN A 21 -21.76 -18.44 0.93
C GLN A 21 -22.00 -19.84 0.37
N ALA A 22 -20.99 -20.72 0.51
CA ALA A 22 -21.23 -22.14 0.61
C ALA A 22 -21.51 -22.45 2.08
N ARG A 23 -22.61 -23.12 2.38
CA ARG A 23 -22.92 -23.64 3.72
C ARG A 23 -21.83 -24.63 4.10
N CYS A 24 -21.01 -24.27 5.06
CA CYS A 24 -20.04 -25.18 5.64
C CYS A 24 -20.65 -25.79 6.90
N SER A 25 -20.83 -27.12 6.90
CA SER A 25 -21.09 -27.89 8.09
C SER A 25 -19.82 -27.95 8.94
N THR A 26 -19.96 -27.60 10.20
CA THR A 26 -18.89 -27.61 11.21
C THR A 26 -18.30 -29.00 11.42
N ARG A 27 -16.98 -29.13 11.33
CA ARG A 27 -16.20 -30.02 12.21
C ARG A 27 -14.76 -29.51 12.36
N SER A 28 -14.45 -29.21 13.62
CA SER A 28 -13.14 -29.23 14.32
C SER A 28 -11.98 -28.33 13.86
N GLY A 29 -11.68 -27.29 14.68
CA GLY A 29 -10.40 -27.19 15.27
C GLY A 29 -9.59 -25.93 15.01
N LEU A 30 -9.56 -25.04 15.99
CA LEU A 30 -8.65 -23.94 16.28
C LEU A 30 -8.99 -22.55 15.69
N PRO A 31 -9.23 -21.55 16.53
CA PRO A 31 -9.58 -20.20 16.10
C PRO A 31 -8.35 -19.37 15.85
N ILE A 32 -8.14 -18.98 14.61
CA ILE A 32 -7.29 -17.84 14.28
C ILE A 32 -8.10 -16.59 14.67
N ARG A 33 -7.62 -15.84 15.65
CA ARG A 33 -8.28 -14.62 16.12
C ARG A 33 -8.18 -13.53 15.05
N PRO A 34 -9.30 -12.93 14.63
CA PRO A 34 -9.27 -11.72 13.83
C PRO A 34 -8.78 -10.56 14.70
N CYS A 35 -8.03 -9.64 14.14
CA CYS A 35 -7.60 -8.41 14.76
C CYS A 35 -8.82 -7.48 14.94
N THR A 36 -9.60 -7.67 16.00
CA THR A 36 -10.70 -6.79 16.37
C THR A 36 -10.32 -5.99 17.60
N ARG A 37 -10.24 -4.67 17.46
CA ARG A 37 -10.28 -3.76 18.59
C ARG A 37 -11.68 -3.77 19.21
N ARG A 38 -11.77 -4.12 20.47
CA ARG A 38 -12.94 -3.85 21.31
C ARG A 38 -12.97 -2.36 21.68
N GLY A 39 -14.11 -1.74 21.44
CA GLY A 39 -14.55 -0.54 22.12
C GLY A 39 -15.98 -0.81 22.58
N GLU A 40 -16.18 -0.90 23.89
CA GLU A 40 -17.48 -1.08 24.53
C GLU A 40 -18.27 0.22 24.51
N SER A 41 -19.55 0.14 24.17
CA SER A 41 -20.61 0.98 24.76
C SER A 41 -21.96 0.29 24.62
N SER A 42 -22.69 0.28 25.74
CA SER A 42 -23.91 -0.42 26.08
C SER A 42 -25.16 0.10 25.34
N PRO A 43 -26.30 -0.62 25.44
CA PRO A 43 -27.42 -0.55 24.54
C PRO A 43 -28.55 0.35 25.01
N SER A 44 -29.31 0.94 24.09
CA SER A 44 -30.69 1.31 24.34
C SER A 44 -31.55 1.29 23.05
N THR A 45 -32.69 0.63 23.23
CA THR A 45 -34.01 0.78 22.61
C THR A 45 -34.25 0.19 21.20
N SER A 46 -35.20 -0.73 21.29
CA SER A 46 -36.04 -1.40 20.30
C SER A 46 -36.49 -0.55 19.10
N ALA A 47 -36.29 -1.09 17.91
CA ALA A 47 -37.08 -0.83 16.73
C ALA A 47 -37.23 -2.15 15.93
N THR A 48 -38.48 -2.53 15.66
CA THR A 48 -38.90 -3.67 14.86
C THR A 48 -38.37 -3.57 13.43
N PRO A 49 -37.73 -4.59 12.85
CA PRO A 49 -37.28 -4.51 11.46
C PRO A 49 -38.42 -4.87 10.51
N THR A 50 -38.71 -3.95 9.60
CA THR A 50 -39.46 -4.19 8.37
C THR A 50 -38.63 -5.09 7.44
N PRO A 51 -39.19 -6.07 6.72
CA PRO A 51 -38.41 -6.94 5.86
C PRO A 51 -38.04 -6.21 4.56
N ALA A 52 -36.86 -5.60 4.54
CA ALA A 52 -36.24 -5.08 3.33
C ALA A 52 -35.26 -6.12 2.78
N SER A 53 -35.50 -6.52 1.54
CA SER A 53 -34.62 -7.14 0.55
C SER A 53 -33.37 -7.85 1.08
N ARG A 54 -33.34 -9.18 0.92
CA ARG A 54 -32.13 -10.01 1.10
C ARG A 54 -31.00 -9.58 0.16
N GLY A 55 -30.28 -8.51 0.50
CA GLY A 55 -28.96 -8.24 -0.01
C GLY A 55 -28.01 -9.29 0.56
N GLN A 56 -27.45 -10.13 -0.30
CA GLN A 56 -26.39 -11.06 0.10
C GLN A 56 -25.20 -10.23 0.56
N THR A 57 -24.94 -10.16 1.85
CA THR A 57 -23.69 -9.60 2.42
C THR A 57 -22.54 -10.47 1.93
N GLN A 58 -21.78 -9.98 0.96
CA GLN A 58 -20.53 -10.60 0.55
C GLN A 58 -19.53 -10.35 1.68
N THR A 59 -19.10 -11.39 2.36
CA THR A 59 -18.04 -11.31 3.36
C THR A 59 -16.71 -11.09 2.60
N MET A 60 -16.11 -9.93 2.80
CA MET A 60 -14.79 -9.63 2.26
C MET A 60 -13.75 -10.00 3.31
N PHE A 61 -12.76 -10.78 2.90
CA PHE A 61 -11.58 -11.06 3.72
C PHE A 61 -10.42 -10.23 3.21
N GLN A 62 -9.81 -9.47 4.10
CA GLN A 62 -8.64 -8.66 3.80
C GLN A 62 -7.45 -9.16 4.63
N LEU A 63 -6.34 -9.35 3.95
CA LEU A 63 -5.06 -9.71 4.54
C LEU A 63 -4.02 -8.69 4.11
N CYS A 64 -3.23 -8.20 5.07
CA CYS A 64 -2.11 -7.32 4.83
C CYS A 64 -0.83 -8.03 5.33
N ILE A 65 0.15 -8.19 4.45
CA ILE A 65 1.46 -8.78 4.79
C ILE A 65 2.56 -7.75 4.50
N PRO A 66 3.45 -7.47 5.45
CA PRO A 66 4.61 -6.63 5.21
C PRO A 66 5.48 -7.18 4.08
N SER A 67 6.02 -6.28 3.25
CA SER A 67 6.90 -6.67 2.13
C SER A 67 8.32 -6.90 2.60
N TRP A 68 8.49 -7.91 3.44
CA TRP A 68 9.75 -8.38 3.97
C TRP A 68 10.01 -9.82 3.56
N VAL A 69 11.25 -10.11 3.22
CA VAL A 69 11.77 -11.46 2.99
C VAL A 69 13.08 -11.60 3.76
N ALA A 70 13.27 -12.70 4.46
CA ALA A 70 14.51 -13.01 5.16
C ALA A 70 14.88 -14.48 4.97
N PHE A 71 16.16 -14.79 5.18
CA PHE A 71 16.72 -16.12 5.05
C PHE A 71 17.28 -16.55 6.41
N ALA A 72 16.64 -17.53 7.01
CA ALA A 72 17.04 -18.06 8.31
C ALA A 72 18.25 -19.02 8.18
N ASP A 73 18.89 -19.29 9.31
CA ASP A 73 20.11 -20.09 9.42
C ASP A 73 19.92 -21.54 8.97
N ASP A 74 18.71 -22.08 9.11
CA ASP A 74 18.32 -23.40 8.64
C ASP A 74 17.99 -23.46 7.14
N GLY A 75 18.17 -22.35 6.43
CA GLY A 75 17.84 -22.19 5.02
C GLY A 75 16.37 -21.90 4.73
N ALA A 76 15.53 -21.75 5.75
CA ALA A 76 14.13 -21.39 5.59
C ALA A 76 13.97 -19.94 5.06
N VAL A 77 12.99 -19.75 4.17
CA VAL A 77 12.60 -18.43 3.70
C VAL A 77 11.46 -17.91 4.55
N LEU A 78 11.72 -16.82 5.26
CA LEU A 78 10.73 -16.11 6.06
C LEU A 78 10.09 -14.98 5.24
N VAL A 79 8.79 -14.74 5.42
CA VAL A 79 8.07 -13.72 4.67
C VAL A 79 7.11 -12.98 5.60
N GLY A 80 6.97 -11.66 5.41
CA GLY A 80 6.04 -10.85 6.16
C GLY A 80 6.56 -10.49 7.55
N GLU A 81 5.74 -10.66 8.59
CA GLU A 81 6.12 -10.32 9.98
C GLU A 81 7.26 -11.18 10.50
N ASP A 82 7.32 -12.47 10.14
CA ASP A 82 8.41 -13.35 10.55
C ASP A 82 9.76 -12.85 9.99
N ALA A 83 9.77 -12.41 8.74
CA ALA A 83 10.96 -11.81 8.13
C ALA A 83 11.34 -10.47 8.76
N ARG A 84 10.36 -9.64 9.09
CA ARG A 84 10.57 -8.37 9.79
C ARG A 84 11.15 -8.56 11.18
N ASN A 85 10.64 -9.55 11.93
CA ASN A 85 11.17 -9.91 13.25
C ASN A 85 12.59 -10.45 13.15
N HIS A 86 12.88 -11.27 12.14
CA HIS A 86 14.23 -11.79 11.89
C HIS A 86 15.23 -10.67 11.55
N ALA A 87 14.79 -9.63 10.85
CA ALA A 87 15.63 -8.46 10.51
C ALA A 87 16.16 -7.72 11.74
N ALA A 88 15.44 -7.76 12.87
CA ALA A 88 15.91 -7.17 14.13
C ALA A 88 17.12 -7.91 14.73
N VAL A 89 17.29 -9.19 14.38
CA VAL A 89 18.40 -10.05 14.87
C VAL A 89 19.50 -10.15 13.82
N ASN A 90 19.12 -10.33 12.55
CA ASN A 90 20.05 -10.48 11.44
C ASN A 90 19.63 -9.59 10.25
N PRO A 91 19.95 -8.27 10.29
CA PRO A 91 19.53 -7.35 9.25
C PRO A 91 20.13 -7.62 7.87
N GLN A 92 21.29 -8.29 7.79
CA GLN A 92 21.95 -8.60 6.52
C GLN A 92 21.26 -9.73 5.74
N ALA A 93 20.55 -10.61 6.45
CA ALA A 93 19.78 -11.71 5.86
C ALA A 93 18.34 -11.33 5.51
N ALA A 94 17.95 -10.07 5.70
CA ALA A 94 16.59 -9.60 5.50
C ALA A 94 16.53 -8.41 4.54
N VAL A 95 15.49 -8.38 3.69
CA VAL A 95 15.29 -7.34 2.69
C VAL A 95 13.86 -6.84 2.69
N SER A 96 13.71 -5.52 2.48
CA SER A 96 12.42 -4.85 2.30
C SER A 96 12.54 -3.72 1.28
N GLY A 97 11.42 -3.11 0.88
CA GLY A 97 11.44 -1.98 -0.05
C GLY A 97 11.81 -2.32 -1.49
N PHE A 98 12.10 -3.57 -1.81
CA PHE A 98 12.51 -4.04 -3.13
C PHE A 98 11.45 -3.87 -4.21
N LYS A 99 10.19 -3.70 -3.86
CA LYS A 99 9.10 -3.45 -4.82
C LYS A 99 9.33 -2.24 -5.73
N ARG A 100 10.04 -1.21 -5.23
CA ARG A 100 10.40 -0.02 -6.00
C ARG A 100 11.24 -0.33 -7.24
N LEU A 101 11.88 -1.48 -7.26
CA LEU A 101 12.77 -1.95 -8.30
C LEU A 101 12.09 -2.90 -9.29
N LEU A 102 10.84 -3.31 -9.03
CA LEU A 102 10.14 -4.28 -9.85
C LEU A 102 9.92 -3.75 -11.27
N GLY A 103 10.46 -4.44 -12.27
CA GLY A 103 10.37 -4.05 -13.67
C GLY A 103 11.18 -2.80 -14.06
N LYS A 104 11.98 -2.25 -13.16
CA LYS A 104 12.84 -1.09 -13.45
C LYS A 104 14.22 -1.55 -13.95
N ARG A 105 14.65 -1.01 -15.09
CA ARG A 105 16.01 -1.16 -15.58
C ARG A 105 16.88 -0.05 -14.99
N LEU A 106 17.92 -0.42 -14.25
CA LEU A 106 18.86 0.54 -13.67
C LEU A 106 19.92 0.94 -14.72
N THR A 107 19.56 1.87 -15.58
CA THR A 107 20.53 2.50 -16.49
C THR A 107 21.50 3.39 -15.69
N ARG A 108 22.69 3.69 -16.26
CA ARG A 108 23.70 4.54 -15.58
C ARG A 108 23.16 5.90 -15.08
N VAL A 109 22.14 6.45 -15.71
CA VAL A 109 21.50 7.71 -15.29
C VAL A 109 20.63 7.47 -14.05
N LEU A 110 19.76 6.46 -14.10
CA LEU A 110 18.94 6.03 -12.95
C LEU A 110 19.81 5.52 -11.80
N GLU A 111 20.96 4.90 -12.08
CA GLU A 111 21.90 4.44 -11.06
C GLU A 111 22.52 5.60 -10.27
N ARG A 112 22.71 6.78 -10.87
CA ARG A 112 23.21 7.95 -10.16
C ARG A 112 22.13 8.61 -9.27
N GLU A 113 20.95 8.84 -9.80
CA GLU A 113 19.89 9.57 -9.08
C GLU A 113 19.10 8.66 -8.14
N PHE A 114 18.68 7.51 -8.65
CA PHE A 114 17.92 6.51 -7.90
C PHE A 114 18.82 5.68 -7.00
N GLY A 115 20.01 5.29 -7.47
CA GLY A 115 20.96 4.46 -6.75
C GLY A 115 21.53 5.14 -5.50
N GLN A 116 21.72 6.46 -5.51
CA GLN A 116 22.15 7.18 -4.32
C GLN A 116 21.00 7.23 -3.29
N ARG A 117 19.79 7.57 -3.69
CA ARG A 117 18.61 7.53 -2.82
C ARG A 117 18.27 6.13 -2.32
N VAL A 118 18.48 5.11 -3.13
CA VAL A 118 18.34 3.70 -2.73
C VAL A 118 19.37 3.33 -1.66
N LYS A 119 20.64 3.71 -1.84
CA LYS A 119 21.70 3.46 -0.84
C LYS A 119 21.43 4.16 0.51
N GLU A 120 20.81 5.34 0.48
CA GLU A 120 20.44 6.08 1.68
C GLU A 120 19.23 5.50 2.42
N ASN A 121 18.35 4.81 1.70
CA ASN A 121 17.07 4.33 2.23
C ASN A 121 16.94 2.81 2.37
N LEU A 122 17.89 2.04 1.82
CA LEU A 122 17.86 0.57 1.84
C LEU A 122 19.14 0.02 2.48
N SER A 123 18.98 -0.98 3.35
CA SER A 123 20.08 -1.61 4.10
C SER A 123 20.86 -2.67 3.32
N TYR A 124 20.52 -2.93 2.06
CA TYR A 124 21.14 -3.96 1.23
C TYR A 124 21.84 -3.38 0.00
N LYS A 125 22.76 -4.16 -0.56
CA LYS A 125 23.45 -3.82 -1.81
C LYS A 125 22.61 -4.27 -3.00
N ILE A 126 22.62 -3.42 -4.05
CA ILE A 126 22.03 -3.74 -5.34
C ILE A 126 23.17 -3.94 -6.33
N ASP A 127 23.14 -5.06 -7.02
CA ASP A 127 23.96 -5.36 -8.18
C ASP A 127 23.11 -5.28 -9.44
N VAL A 128 23.74 -5.10 -10.59
CA VAL A 128 23.05 -4.94 -11.87
C VAL A 128 23.64 -5.96 -12.85
N ASP A 129 22.79 -6.75 -13.47
CA ASP A 129 23.25 -7.69 -14.50
C ASP A 129 23.60 -7.00 -15.84
N LYS A 130 24.06 -7.78 -16.80
CA LYS A 130 24.43 -7.27 -18.15
C LYS A 130 23.28 -6.57 -18.89
N ASP A 131 22.05 -6.92 -18.58
CA ASP A 131 20.83 -6.38 -19.17
C ASP A 131 20.20 -5.26 -18.31
N VAL A 132 20.96 -4.74 -17.34
CA VAL A 132 20.65 -3.65 -16.39
C VAL A 132 19.49 -3.94 -15.45
N TRP A 133 19.18 -5.22 -15.19
CA TRP A 133 18.20 -5.62 -14.19
C TRP A 133 18.79 -5.64 -12.78
N PRO A 134 18.08 -5.09 -11.79
CA PRO A 134 18.55 -5.07 -10.39
C PRO A 134 18.47 -6.44 -9.75
N HIS A 135 19.55 -6.82 -9.09
CA HIS A 135 19.66 -7.96 -8.20
C HIS A 135 20.01 -7.49 -6.80
N ILE A 136 19.34 -8.02 -5.80
CA ILE A 136 19.56 -7.69 -4.41
C ILE A 136 20.53 -8.71 -3.82
N GLN A 137 21.61 -8.20 -3.22
CA GLN A 137 22.57 -9.00 -2.49
C GLN A 137 22.05 -9.25 -1.08
N VAL A 138 21.92 -10.52 -0.71
CA VAL A 138 21.58 -10.98 0.64
C VAL A 138 22.74 -11.82 1.16
N THR A 139 23.15 -11.56 2.39
CA THR A 139 24.17 -12.38 3.06
C THR A 139 23.48 -13.27 4.09
N THR A 140 23.52 -14.57 3.88
CA THR A 140 22.98 -15.54 4.83
C THR A 140 23.92 -15.72 6.02
N SER A 141 23.47 -16.29 7.12
CA SER A 141 24.22 -16.42 8.38
C SER A 141 25.47 -17.30 8.27
N ASP A 142 25.49 -18.22 7.30
CA ASP A 142 26.68 -19.00 6.95
C ASP A 142 27.72 -18.21 6.14
N GLY A 143 27.45 -16.91 5.88
CA GLY A 143 28.30 -16.00 5.11
C GLY A 143 28.15 -16.16 3.60
N GLU A 144 27.25 -17.01 3.11
CA GLU A 144 26.97 -17.11 1.67
C GLU A 144 26.30 -15.84 1.16
N VAL A 145 26.83 -15.32 0.05
CA VAL A 145 26.26 -14.17 -0.64
C VAL A 145 25.38 -14.64 -1.79
N ARG A 146 24.08 -14.34 -1.74
CA ARG A 146 23.10 -14.66 -2.77
C ARG A 146 22.65 -13.42 -3.50
N LEU A 147 22.64 -13.48 -4.82
CA LEU A 147 22.05 -12.46 -5.69
C LEU A 147 20.65 -12.90 -6.11
N LEU A 148 19.65 -12.11 -5.75
CA LEU A 148 18.25 -12.43 -5.98
C LEU A 148 17.60 -11.35 -6.85
N GLY A 149 16.99 -11.76 -7.95
CA GLY A 149 16.16 -10.86 -8.78
C GLY A 149 14.94 -10.36 -7.99
N VAL A 150 14.56 -9.13 -8.25
CA VAL A 150 13.43 -8.46 -7.56
C VAL A 150 12.12 -9.21 -7.75
N GLU A 151 11.90 -9.76 -8.95
CA GLU A 151 10.71 -10.56 -9.26
C GLU A 151 10.60 -11.81 -8.39
N LYS A 152 11.75 -12.46 -8.10
CA LYS A 152 11.80 -13.64 -7.24
C LYS A 152 11.46 -13.30 -5.79
N LEU A 153 12.00 -12.21 -5.25
CA LEU A 153 11.68 -11.73 -3.91
C LEU A 153 10.19 -11.33 -3.81
N THR A 154 9.70 -10.64 -4.83
CA THR A 154 8.28 -10.25 -4.89
C THR A 154 7.38 -11.49 -4.98
N ALA A 155 7.78 -12.50 -5.75
CA ALA A 155 7.03 -13.75 -5.86
C ALA A 155 6.94 -14.53 -4.54
N MET A 156 7.95 -14.46 -3.68
CA MET A 156 7.91 -15.08 -2.34
C MET A 156 6.79 -14.46 -1.48
N VAL A 157 6.67 -13.13 -1.50
CA VAL A 157 5.59 -12.43 -0.77
C VAL A 157 4.21 -12.75 -1.36
N VAL A 158 4.10 -12.75 -2.67
CA VAL A 158 2.86 -13.06 -3.39
C VAL A 158 2.44 -14.52 -3.18
N ALA A 159 3.40 -15.45 -3.17
CA ALA A 159 3.14 -16.87 -2.88
C ALA A 159 2.64 -17.06 -1.44
N LYS A 160 3.19 -16.33 -0.46
CA LYS A 160 2.71 -16.35 0.93
C LYS A 160 1.28 -15.85 1.07
N LEU A 161 0.93 -14.78 0.33
CA LEU A 161 -0.45 -14.28 0.26
C LEU A 161 -1.39 -15.32 -0.34
N LYS A 162 -0.97 -15.98 -1.45
CA LYS A 162 -1.73 -17.05 -2.09
C LYS A 162 -1.97 -18.22 -1.14
N GLU A 163 -0.91 -18.72 -0.48
CA GLU A 163 -0.98 -19.79 0.52
C GLU A 163 -1.97 -19.45 1.64
N THR A 164 -1.86 -18.25 2.21
CA THR A 164 -2.75 -17.80 3.29
C THR A 164 -4.21 -17.69 2.80
N ALA A 165 -4.41 -17.21 1.57
CA ALA A 165 -5.74 -17.17 0.97
C ALA A 165 -6.32 -18.58 0.75
N GLU A 166 -5.54 -19.51 0.23
CA GLU A 166 -5.95 -20.88 -0.02
C GLU A 166 -6.29 -21.60 1.29
N ALA A 167 -5.50 -21.39 2.35
CA ALA A 167 -5.78 -21.90 3.68
C ALA A 167 -7.10 -21.36 4.25
N TYR A 168 -7.37 -20.05 4.08
CA TYR A 168 -8.62 -19.43 4.50
C TYR A 168 -9.82 -19.93 3.69
N LEU A 169 -9.65 -20.10 2.38
CA LEU A 169 -10.71 -20.46 1.45
C LEU A 169 -11.02 -21.98 1.43
N GLY A 170 -10.07 -22.80 1.85
CA GLY A 170 -10.15 -24.25 1.76
C GLY A 170 -10.06 -24.81 0.32
N HIS A 171 -9.60 -24.03 -0.64
CA HIS A 171 -9.42 -24.45 -2.02
C HIS A 171 -8.35 -23.61 -2.73
N ARG A 172 -7.83 -24.13 -3.84
CA ARG A 172 -6.80 -23.49 -4.68
C ARG A 172 -7.29 -22.18 -5.30
N VAL A 173 -6.38 -21.22 -5.39
CA VAL A 173 -6.58 -19.93 -6.05
C VAL A 173 -5.75 -19.86 -7.32
N GLU A 174 -6.42 -19.82 -8.46
CA GLU A 174 -5.78 -19.90 -9.79
C GLU A 174 -5.60 -18.54 -10.44
N ALA A 175 -6.44 -17.56 -10.07
CA ALA A 175 -6.47 -16.26 -10.72
C ALA A 175 -6.20 -15.10 -9.73
N ALA A 176 -5.50 -14.06 -10.21
CA ALA A 176 -5.22 -12.83 -9.45
C ALA A 176 -5.36 -11.58 -10.32
N ILE A 177 -5.71 -10.47 -9.66
CA ILE A 177 -5.57 -9.13 -10.21
C ILE A 177 -4.45 -8.45 -9.44
N PHE A 178 -3.41 -8.05 -10.17
CA PHE A 178 -2.32 -7.25 -9.64
C PHE A 178 -2.63 -5.79 -9.89
N THR A 179 -2.56 -4.97 -8.85
CA THR A 179 -2.62 -3.53 -9.03
C THR A 179 -1.20 -2.96 -8.96
N LEU A 180 -0.91 -2.02 -9.86
CA LEU A 180 0.36 -1.32 -9.92
C LEU A 180 0.12 0.19 -9.87
N PRO A 181 1.01 0.97 -9.24
CA PRO A 181 1.03 2.42 -9.41
C PRO A 181 1.05 2.78 -10.89
N LEU A 182 0.54 3.94 -11.25
CA LEU A 182 0.48 4.36 -12.65
C LEU A 182 1.89 4.51 -13.26
N GLU A 183 2.86 4.92 -12.46
CA GLU A 183 4.29 4.95 -12.78
C GLU A 183 4.83 3.60 -13.32
N PHE A 184 4.21 2.48 -12.91
CA PHE A 184 4.57 1.12 -13.34
C PHE A 184 3.65 0.57 -14.43
N SER A 185 3.06 1.46 -15.26
CA SER A 185 2.16 1.07 -16.35
C SER A 185 2.89 0.65 -17.63
N ASP A 186 4.21 0.84 -17.71
CA ASP A 186 5.04 0.45 -18.84
C ASP A 186 5.06 -1.07 -19.07
N GLU A 187 5.47 -1.49 -20.25
CA GLU A 187 5.48 -2.91 -20.65
C GLU A 187 6.41 -3.75 -19.77
N ALA A 188 7.57 -3.20 -19.37
CA ALA A 188 8.55 -3.92 -18.56
C ALA A 188 8.00 -4.19 -17.16
N SER A 189 7.38 -3.20 -16.51
CA SER A 189 6.77 -3.32 -15.19
C SER A 189 5.57 -4.27 -15.20
N ARG A 190 4.73 -4.20 -16.25
CA ARG A 190 3.62 -5.14 -16.44
C ARG A 190 4.12 -6.55 -16.67
N GLY A 191 5.16 -6.73 -17.48
CA GLY A 191 5.84 -8.00 -17.72
C GLY A 191 6.41 -8.60 -16.44
N ALA A 192 7.08 -7.79 -15.61
CA ALA A 192 7.60 -8.20 -14.31
C ALA A 192 6.49 -8.64 -13.34
N ALA A 193 5.34 -7.95 -13.31
CA ALA A 193 4.18 -8.36 -12.53
C ALA A 193 3.61 -9.72 -12.98
N PHE A 194 3.49 -9.95 -14.30
CA PHE A 194 3.07 -11.23 -14.86
C PHE A 194 4.07 -12.34 -14.52
N PHE A 195 5.36 -12.08 -14.65
CA PHE A 195 6.40 -13.04 -14.31
C PHE A 195 6.39 -13.40 -12.82
N THR A 196 6.28 -12.38 -11.95
CA THR A 196 6.11 -12.56 -10.50
C THR A 196 4.91 -13.44 -10.16
N GLY A 197 3.76 -13.18 -10.77
CA GLY A 197 2.56 -13.98 -10.53
C GLY A 197 2.70 -15.43 -10.98
N ARG A 198 3.38 -15.69 -12.11
CA ARG A 198 3.70 -17.06 -12.55
C ARG A 198 4.62 -17.77 -11.57
N LEU A 199 5.68 -17.10 -11.10
CA LEU A 199 6.57 -17.65 -10.06
C LEU A 199 5.82 -17.98 -8.76
N ALA A 200 4.80 -17.19 -8.41
CA ALA A 200 3.92 -17.44 -7.26
C ALA A 200 2.84 -18.51 -7.52
N GLY A 201 2.80 -19.10 -8.73
CA GLY A 201 1.91 -20.20 -9.08
C GLY A 201 0.47 -19.80 -9.44
N PHE A 202 0.25 -18.60 -9.99
CA PHE A 202 -1.02 -18.21 -10.60
C PHE A 202 -1.07 -18.62 -12.08
N GLU A 203 -2.24 -19.11 -12.52
CA GLU A 203 -2.50 -19.53 -13.90
C GLU A 203 -3.06 -18.37 -14.75
N ALA A 204 -3.90 -17.53 -14.14
CA ALA A 204 -4.52 -16.40 -14.81
C ALA A 204 -4.29 -15.10 -14.03
N MET A 205 -3.85 -14.07 -14.73
CA MET A 205 -3.57 -12.77 -14.13
C MET A 205 -4.12 -11.63 -14.96
N ARG A 206 -4.40 -10.52 -14.27
CA ARG A 206 -4.69 -9.20 -14.86
C ARG A 206 -3.89 -8.16 -14.11
N VAL A 207 -3.51 -7.11 -14.81
CA VAL A 207 -2.89 -5.92 -14.22
C VAL A 207 -3.86 -4.76 -14.37
N LEU A 208 -4.04 -4.02 -13.30
CA LEU A 208 -4.88 -2.83 -13.19
C LEU A 208 -4.07 -1.71 -12.54
N SER A 209 -4.22 -0.46 -12.99
CA SER A 209 -3.58 0.66 -12.31
C SER A 209 -4.24 0.93 -10.96
N GLU A 210 -3.46 1.31 -9.95
CA GLU A 210 -3.99 1.62 -8.61
C GLU A 210 -4.97 2.80 -8.64
N PRO A 211 -4.72 3.91 -9.39
CA PRO A 211 -5.69 4.99 -9.51
C PRO A 211 -7.01 4.54 -10.16
N THR A 212 -6.96 3.72 -11.21
CA THR A 212 -8.19 3.15 -11.82
C THR A 212 -8.93 2.26 -10.84
N ALA A 213 -8.22 1.40 -10.10
CA ALA A 213 -8.84 0.58 -9.06
C ALA A 213 -9.52 1.46 -8.01
N ALA A 214 -8.85 2.53 -7.56
CA ALA A 214 -9.40 3.45 -6.58
C ALA A 214 -10.67 4.17 -7.07
N ALA A 215 -10.67 4.66 -8.30
CA ALA A 215 -11.83 5.27 -8.92
C ALA A 215 -13.00 4.29 -9.01
N ASN A 216 -12.76 3.06 -9.46
CA ASN A 216 -13.78 2.00 -9.50
C ASN A 216 -14.35 1.66 -8.12
N ALA A 217 -13.50 1.61 -7.07
CA ALA A 217 -13.94 1.33 -5.70
C ALA A 217 -14.94 2.35 -5.19
N HIS A 218 -14.77 3.59 -5.58
CA HIS A 218 -15.65 4.69 -5.21
C HIS A 218 -16.84 4.85 -6.15
N GLY A 219 -16.94 4.06 -7.25
CA GLY A 219 -17.99 4.18 -8.27
C GLY A 219 -17.95 5.55 -8.95
N VAL A 220 -16.75 6.04 -9.23
CA VAL A 220 -16.54 7.35 -9.88
C VAL A 220 -17.09 7.32 -11.30
N ASP A 221 -16.91 6.21 -12.02
CA ASP A 221 -17.44 5.96 -13.36
C ASP A 221 -18.96 6.02 -13.48
N GLU A 222 -19.69 5.72 -12.39
CA GLU A 222 -21.15 5.85 -12.36
C GLU A 222 -21.62 7.29 -12.14
N ARG A 223 -20.77 8.16 -11.60
CA ARG A 223 -21.10 9.55 -11.24
C ARG A 223 -20.54 10.58 -12.19
N LEU A 224 -19.36 10.32 -12.76
CA LEU A 224 -18.77 11.20 -13.76
C LEU A 224 -19.51 11.01 -15.10
N ARG A 225 -19.71 12.14 -15.79
CA ARG A 225 -20.07 12.11 -17.20
C ARG A 225 -18.83 11.81 -18.03
N ASP A 226 -19.02 11.43 -19.29
CA ASP A 226 -17.90 11.38 -20.24
C ASP A 226 -17.15 12.73 -20.20
N GLU A 227 -15.83 12.66 -20.24
CA GLU A 227 -14.88 13.78 -20.06
C GLU A 227 -14.79 14.33 -18.63
N GLY A 228 -15.49 13.74 -17.65
CA GLY A 228 -15.29 14.07 -16.24
C GLY A 228 -13.90 13.66 -15.74
N SER A 229 -13.31 14.46 -14.83
CA SER A 229 -11.94 14.25 -14.36
C SER A 229 -11.86 14.05 -12.85
N VAL A 230 -10.99 13.13 -12.44
CA VAL A 230 -10.73 12.81 -11.04
C VAL A 230 -9.24 12.88 -10.72
N VAL A 231 -8.92 13.53 -9.61
CA VAL A 231 -7.57 13.45 -9.02
C VAL A 231 -7.51 12.23 -8.09
N VAL A 232 -6.55 11.38 -8.27
CA VAL A 232 -6.23 10.30 -7.32
C VAL A 232 -4.89 10.61 -6.68
N LEU A 233 -4.89 10.83 -5.38
CA LEU A 233 -3.70 11.08 -4.58
C LEU A 233 -3.37 9.86 -3.73
N HIS A 234 -2.24 9.25 -4.00
CA HIS A 234 -1.66 8.17 -3.21
C HIS A 234 -0.53 8.70 -2.32
N VAL A 235 -0.65 8.52 -1.01
CA VAL A 235 0.47 8.69 -0.09
C VAL A 235 0.57 7.43 0.76
N GLY A 236 1.49 6.56 0.36
CA GLY A 236 1.77 5.29 1.02
C GLY A 236 2.75 5.41 2.18
N GLY A 237 3.39 4.30 2.54
CA GLY A 237 4.43 4.28 3.57
C GLY A 237 5.76 4.89 3.10
N GLY A 238 6.12 4.72 1.84
CA GLY A 238 7.42 5.18 1.32
C GLY A 238 7.39 5.68 -0.12
N THR A 239 6.20 5.83 -0.71
CA THR A 239 5.98 6.38 -2.05
C THR A 239 4.78 7.31 -2.04
N ALA A 240 4.80 8.34 -2.87
CA ALA A 240 3.66 9.19 -3.15
C ALA A 240 3.46 9.32 -4.66
N GLU A 241 2.21 9.34 -5.09
CA GLU A 241 1.81 9.50 -6.49
C GLU A 241 0.55 10.35 -6.55
N ALA A 242 0.52 11.31 -7.46
CA ALA A 242 -0.69 12.03 -7.81
C ALA A 242 -0.97 11.80 -9.31
N SER A 243 -2.20 11.47 -9.65
CA SER A 243 -2.62 11.28 -11.04
C SER A 243 -3.95 11.99 -11.30
N VAL A 244 -4.11 12.50 -12.52
CA VAL A 244 -5.39 12.98 -13.04
C VAL A 244 -5.88 11.98 -14.07
N LEU A 245 -7.06 11.43 -13.83
CA LEU A 245 -7.74 10.53 -14.76
C LEU A 245 -8.96 11.23 -15.35
N THR A 246 -9.25 10.96 -16.60
CA THR A 246 -10.52 11.33 -17.26
C THR A 246 -11.26 10.08 -17.70
N LEU A 247 -12.58 10.16 -17.77
CA LEU A 247 -13.43 9.07 -18.25
C LEU A 247 -13.78 9.31 -19.72
N VAL A 248 -13.31 8.45 -20.61
CA VAL A 248 -13.56 8.50 -22.06
C VAL A 248 -14.16 7.17 -22.49
N ASP A 249 -15.33 7.17 -23.08
CA ASP A 249 -16.03 5.96 -23.54
C ASP A 249 -16.14 4.86 -22.46
N GLY A 250 -16.27 5.24 -21.20
CA GLY A 250 -16.35 4.32 -20.06
C GLY A 250 -15.01 3.68 -19.64
N ALA A 251 -13.88 4.21 -20.11
CA ALA A 251 -12.53 3.83 -19.69
C ALA A 251 -11.78 5.03 -19.10
N TYR A 252 -10.94 4.77 -18.09
CA TYR A 252 -10.08 5.82 -17.54
C TYR A 252 -8.82 5.98 -18.36
N GLU A 253 -8.55 7.23 -18.75
CA GLU A 253 -7.30 7.67 -19.36
C GLU A 253 -6.55 8.60 -18.41
N ALA A 254 -5.22 8.52 -18.39
CA ALA A 254 -4.39 9.37 -17.55
C ALA A 254 -4.02 10.65 -18.29
N LEU A 255 -4.33 11.81 -17.72
CA LEU A 255 -3.98 13.13 -18.23
C LEU A 255 -2.68 13.67 -17.64
N GLY A 256 -2.30 13.19 -16.47
CA GLY A 256 -1.09 13.61 -15.79
C GLY A 256 -0.69 12.61 -14.71
N LEU A 257 0.60 12.59 -14.40
CA LEU A 257 1.20 11.74 -13.39
C LEU A 257 2.40 12.46 -12.76
N GLU A 258 2.41 12.55 -11.44
CA GLU A 258 3.55 12.94 -10.64
C GLU A 258 3.83 11.87 -9.60
N HIS A 259 5.10 11.49 -9.43
CA HIS A 259 5.49 10.39 -8.57
C HIS A 259 6.80 10.67 -7.83
N ASP A 260 6.82 10.44 -6.52
CA ASP A 260 8.05 10.37 -5.73
C ASP A 260 8.21 8.98 -5.11
N PRO A 261 9.18 8.18 -5.58
CA PRO A 261 9.40 6.81 -5.10
C PRO A 261 10.06 6.73 -3.72
N PHE A 262 10.45 7.88 -3.14
CA PHE A 262 11.16 7.97 -1.86
C PHE A 262 10.52 8.96 -0.89
N PHE A 263 9.22 9.20 -1.05
CA PHE A 263 8.46 10.07 -0.16
C PHE A 263 7.19 9.38 0.31
N GLY A 264 6.92 9.39 1.60
CA GLY A 264 5.71 8.81 2.18
C GLY A 264 5.68 8.86 3.70
N GLY A 265 4.87 8.00 4.29
CA GLY A 265 4.64 7.95 5.74
C GLY A 265 5.90 7.75 6.58
N GLN A 266 6.92 7.06 6.03
CA GLN A 266 8.20 6.85 6.70
C GLN A 266 9.02 8.14 6.86
N ASP A 267 8.82 9.15 6.02
CA ASP A 267 9.49 10.43 6.16
C ASP A 267 8.92 11.22 7.34
N PHE A 268 7.61 11.16 7.53
CA PHE A 268 6.95 11.69 8.72
C PHE A 268 7.43 10.96 9.98
N ASP A 269 7.57 9.64 9.94
CA ASP A 269 8.09 8.85 11.06
C ASP A 269 9.53 9.21 11.38
N ARG A 270 10.37 9.44 10.36
CA ARG A 270 11.77 9.85 10.52
C ARG A 270 11.88 11.18 11.27
N ARG A 271 11.09 12.19 10.90
CA ARG A 271 11.09 13.50 11.57
C ARG A 271 10.73 13.38 13.06
N ILE A 272 9.73 12.57 13.39
CA ILE A 272 9.37 12.30 14.77
C ILE A 272 10.52 11.57 15.48
N THR A 273 11.11 10.57 14.83
CA THR A 273 12.24 9.81 15.40
C THR A 273 13.42 10.70 15.68
N ASP A 274 13.83 11.56 14.75
CA ASP A 274 14.95 12.50 14.90
C ASP A 274 14.69 13.49 16.04
N HIS A 275 13.45 13.96 16.18
CA HIS A 275 13.05 14.80 17.31
C HIS A 275 13.28 14.08 18.66
N PHE A 276 12.83 12.82 18.78
CA PHE A 276 13.00 12.06 20.02
C PHE A 276 14.44 11.61 20.27
N VAL A 277 15.24 11.34 19.24
CA VAL A 277 16.69 11.13 19.38
C VAL A 277 17.35 12.36 20.02
N GLY A 278 17.02 13.57 19.54
CA GLY A 278 17.46 14.83 20.14
C GLY A 278 17.00 15.00 21.60
N LEU A 279 15.76 14.62 21.88
CA LEU A 279 15.20 14.70 23.23
C LEU A 279 15.89 13.71 24.20
N VAL A 280 16.15 12.49 23.80
CA VAL A 280 16.89 11.48 24.60
C VAL A 280 18.30 12.00 24.91
N ARG A 281 18.97 12.57 23.89
CA ARG A 281 20.29 13.15 24.08
C ARG A 281 20.27 14.32 25.07
N SER A 282 19.29 15.21 24.99
CA SER A 282 19.21 16.39 25.88
C SER A 282 18.80 16.04 27.30
N LYS A 283 17.83 15.10 27.50
CA LYS A 283 17.29 14.74 28.82
C LYS A 283 18.15 13.70 29.57
N HIS A 284 18.71 12.75 28.85
CA HIS A 284 19.40 11.60 29.45
C HIS A 284 20.91 11.58 29.14
N GLY A 285 21.42 12.52 28.33
CA GLY A 285 22.83 12.56 27.93
C GLY A 285 23.28 11.38 27.08
N LYS A 286 22.33 10.61 26.50
CA LYS A 286 22.57 9.39 25.72
C LYS A 286 22.40 9.66 24.24
N ASP A 287 23.37 9.27 23.44
CA ASP A 287 23.26 9.32 21.98
C ASP A 287 22.91 7.92 21.43
N ILE A 288 21.71 7.77 20.91
CA ILE A 288 21.20 6.54 20.31
C ILE A 288 21.31 6.52 18.80
N GLY A 289 21.88 7.57 18.18
CA GLY A 289 21.97 7.70 16.72
C GLY A 289 22.77 6.59 16.03
N GLY A 290 23.69 5.94 16.77
CA GLY A 290 24.48 4.78 16.30
C GLY A 290 23.92 3.43 16.71
N ASP A 291 22.87 3.36 17.53
CA ASP A 291 22.25 2.11 18.00
C ASP A 291 21.06 1.73 17.13
N GLY A 292 21.29 0.83 16.17
CA GLY A 292 20.26 0.35 15.25
C GLY A 292 19.04 -0.25 15.94
N ALA A 293 19.26 -1.01 17.04
CA ALA A 293 18.17 -1.67 17.77
C ALA A 293 17.31 -0.65 18.53
N ALA A 294 17.93 0.33 19.18
CA ALA A 294 17.23 1.42 19.84
C ALA A 294 16.45 2.28 18.84
N LEU A 295 17.05 2.60 17.70
CA LEU A 295 16.40 3.34 16.62
C LEU A 295 15.19 2.62 16.06
N ASP A 296 15.24 1.30 15.86
CA ASP A 296 14.12 0.54 15.32
C ASP A 296 12.96 0.44 16.33
N LYS A 297 13.25 0.28 17.63
CA LYS A 297 12.23 0.39 18.68
C LYS A 297 11.57 1.75 18.68
N LEU A 298 12.36 2.82 18.61
CA LEU A 298 11.89 4.20 18.61
C LEU A 298 11.04 4.50 17.36
N ARG A 299 11.50 4.12 16.15
CA ARG A 299 10.75 4.26 14.90
C ARG A 299 9.38 3.59 14.97
N THR A 300 9.35 2.36 15.52
CA THR A 300 8.09 1.62 15.69
C THR A 300 7.13 2.35 16.64
N ALA A 301 7.63 2.95 17.71
CA ALA A 301 6.82 3.73 18.65
C ALA A 301 6.34 5.05 18.00
N CYS A 302 7.20 5.73 17.22
CA CYS A 302 6.86 6.94 16.48
C CYS A 302 5.79 6.67 15.41
N GLU A 303 5.88 5.58 14.65
CA GLU A 303 4.85 5.18 13.68
C GLU A 303 3.49 4.95 14.38
N ARG A 304 3.49 4.31 15.55
CA ARG A 304 2.27 4.13 16.35
C ARG A 304 1.69 5.46 16.82
N ALA A 305 2.53 6.38 17.29
CA ALA A 305 2.13 7.71 17.70
C ALA A 305 1.53 8.50 16.53
N LYS A 306 2.17 8.52 15.37
CA LYS A 306 1.63 9.12 14.12
C LYS A 306 0.24 8.58 13.78
N LYS A 307 0.06 7.26 13.81
CA LYS A 307 -1.25 6.64 13.55
C LYS A 307 -2.30 7.04 14.58
N THR A 308 -1.92 7.18 15.86
CA THR A 308 -2.80 7.65 16.93
C THR A 308 -3.21 9.10 16.69
N LEU A 309 -2.29 9.98 16.30
CA LEU A 309 -2.55 11.38 15.99
C LEU A 309 -3.48 11.60 14.78
N SER A 310 -3.71 10.59 13.95
CA SER A 310 -4.73 10.67 12.90
C SER A 310 -6.17 10.67 13.45
N HIS A 311 -6.36 10.25 14.71
CA HIS A 311 -7.68 10.14 15.35
C HIS A 311 -7.80 10.87 16.69
N GLN A 312 -6.67 11.24 17.29
CA GLN A 312 -6.57 11.91 18.60
C GLN A 312 -5.63 13.10 18.49
N ASP A 313 -5.80 14.10 19.35
CA ASP A 313 -4.94 15.28 19.34
C ASP A 313 -3.63 15.08 20.11
N HIS A 314 -3.55 14.01 20.87
CA HIS A 314 -2.39 13.66 21.70
C HIS A 314 -2.05 12.18 21.53
N ALA A 315 -0.76 11.89 21.50
CA ALA A 315 -0.20 10.55 21.55
C ALA A 315 0.95 10.50 22.54
N ARG A 316 1.40 9.30 22.89
CA ARG A 316 2.60 9.11 23.70
C ARG A 316 3.56 8.17 22.98
N VAL A 317 4.81 8.57 22.86
CA VAL A 317 5.89 7.71 22.37
C VAL A 317 6.49 7.01 23.58
N THR A 318 6.26 5.69 23.65
CA THR A 318 6.72 4.86 24.78
C THR A 318 7.58 3.73 24.27
N VAL A 319 8.80 3.62 24.82
CA VAL A 319 9.76 2.55 24.53
C VAL A 319 10.40 2.13 25.85
N GLU A 320 10.18 0.87 26.24
CA GLU A 320 10.83 0.26 27.39
C GLU A 320 12.26 -0.11 27.06
N SER A 321 13.17 0.13 28.02
CA SER A 321 14.61 -0.17 27.90
C SER A 321 15.18 0.29 26.54
N LEU A 322 15.00 1.56 26.24
CA LEU A 322 15.45 2.13 24.96
C LEU A 322 16.99 2.09 24.85
N VAL A 323 17.68 2.55 25.89
CA VAL A 323 19.15 2.56 25.97
C VAL A 323 19.60 2.48 27.42
N ASP A 324 20.51 1.57 27.75
CA ASP A 324 21.10 1.39 29.10
C ASP A 324 20.06 1.35 30.23
N GLY A 325 18.93 0.71 30.00
CA GLY A 325 17.83 0.59 30.96
C GLY A 325 16.97 1.85 31.12
N VAL A 326 17.18 2.87 30.30
CA VAL A 326 16.35 4.09 30.29
C VAL A 326 15.09 3.84 29.47
N ASP A 327 13.94 4.09 30.06
CA ASP A 327 12.64 4.09 29.40
C ASP A 327 12.35 5.47 28.80
N LEU A 328 11.75 5.49 27.61
CA LEU A 328 11.19 6.70 27.01
C LEU A 328 9.68 6.66 27.17
N ALA A 329 9.09 7.74 27.68
CA ALA A 329 7.63 7.89 27.79
C ALA A 329 7.23 9.38 27.66
N GLU A 330 7.28 9.89 26.44
CA GLU A 330 7.13 11.32 26.13
C GLU A 330 5.83 11.59 25.36
N PRO A 331 5.15 12.71 25.64
CA PRO A 331 3.99 13.11 24.86
C PRO A 331 4.41 13.63 23.47
N LEU A 332 3.48 13.54 22.54
CA LEU A 332 3.54 14.17 21.23
C LEU A 332 2.13 14.66 20.89
N THR A 333 1.98 15.96 20.68
CA THR A 333 0.71 16.55 20.25
C THR A 333 0.60 16.55 18.72
N ARG A 334 -0.64 16.66 18.20
CA ARG A 334 -0.87 16.82 16.76
C ARG A 334 -0.22 18.11 16.23
N ALA A 335 -0.30 19.20 16.98
CA ALA A 335 0.30 20.47 16.59
C ALA A 335 1.84 20.37 16.45
N GLU A 336 2.53 19.72 17.39
CA GLU A 336 3.96 19.47 17.30
C GLU A 336 4.31 18.58 16.12
N PHE A 337 3.50 17.53 15.89
CA PHE A 337 3.67 16.65 14.72
C PHE A 337 3.52 17.43 13.42
N GLU A 338 2.53 18.32 13.31
CA GLU A 338 2.30 19.13 12.12
C GLU A 338 3.40 20.15 11.90
N GLU A 339 3.93 20.76 12.97
CA GLU A 339 5.07 21.69 12.90
C GLU A 339 6.35 20.98 12.43
N LEU A 340 6.69 19.83 13.02
CA LEU A 340 7.84 19.00 12.66
C LEU A 340 7.84 18.58 11.19
N ASN A 341 6.66 18.49 10.59
CA ASN A 341 6.46 17.94 9.24
C ASN A 341 5.92 18.97 8.24
N HIS A 342 5.95 20.24 8.53
CA HIS A 342 5.32 21.29 7.74
C HIS A 342 5.76 21.25 6.26
N ASP A 343 7.05 21.14 5.99
CA ASP A 343 7.61 21.06 4.64
C ASP A 343 7.16 19.80 3.88
N LEU A 344 6.98 18.68 4.57
CA LEU A 344 6.52 17.43 3.97
C LEU A 344 5.05 17.53 3.54
N PHE A 345 4.23 18.26 4.29
CA PHE A 345 2.85 18.54 3.87
C PHE A 345 2.79 19.41 2.62
N LEU A 346 3.64 20.44 2.53
CA LEU A 346 3.72 21.30 1.34
C LEU A 346 4.16 20.51 0.11
N LYS A 347 5.07 19.55 0.27
CA LYS A 347 5.50 18.67 -0.80
C LYS A 347 4.33 17.83 -1.39
N VAL A 348 3.36 17.41 -0.56
CA VAL A 348 2.16 16.72 -1.06
C VAL A 348 1.30 17.65 -1.90
N VAL A 349 1.13 18.90 -1.46
CA VAL A 349 0.38 19.91 -2.22
C VAL A 349 1.07 20.20 -3.56
N GLU A 350 2.40 20.29 -3.57
CA GLU A 350 3.19 20.48 -4.79
C GLU A 350 2.99 19.34 -5.80
N LEU A 351 2.92 18.07 -5.34
CA LEU A 351 2.59 16.93 -6.20
C LEU A 351 1.22 17.09 -6.86
N VAL A 352 0.22 17.52 -6.10
CA VAL A 352 -1.15 17.76 -6.62
C VAL A 352 -1.15 18.92 -7.61
N ASP A 353 -0.44 20.01 -7.31
CA ASP A 353 -0.38 21.19 -8.18
C ASP A 353 0.28 20.85 -9.53
N LYS A 354 1.40 20.13 -9.51
CA LYS A 354 2.11 19.69 -10.71
C LYS A 354 1.22 18.83 -11.60
N VAL A 355 0.57 17.82 -11.05
CA VAL A 355 -0.25 16.90 -11.84
C VAL A 355 -1.49 17.58 -12.42
N VAL A 356 -2.11 18.50 -11.68
CA VAL A 356 -3.25 19.29 -12.18
C VAL A 356 -2.81 20.24 -13.29
N SER A 357 -1.61 20.83 -13.16
CA SER A 357 -1.03 21.68 -14.21
C SER A 357 -0.73 20.88 -15.47
N GLN A 358 -0.11 19.70 -15.37
CA GLN A 358 0.11 18.80 -16.50
C GLN A 358 -1.19 18.45 -17.24
N ALA A 359 -2.24 18.12 -16.49
CA ALA A 359 -3.53 17.77 -17.07
C ALA A 359 -4.19 18.97 -17.81
N ARG A 360 -4.02 20.20 -17.30
CA ARG A 360 -4.47 21.42 -17.97
C ARG A 360 -3.71 21.68 -19.27
N ASP A 361 -2.40 21.48 -19.25
CA ASP A 361 -1.55 21.65 -20.42
C ASP A 361 -1.90 20.64 -21.52
N TYR A 362 -2.25 19.41 -21.15
CA TYR A 362 -2.67 18.35 -22.09
C TYR A 362 -3.91 18.77 -22.90
N TYR A 363 -4.90 19.38 -22.27
CA TYR A 363 -6.11 19.85 -22.95
C TYR A 363 -5.94 21.18 -23.66
N MET A 364 -4.78 21.85 -23.56
CA MET A 364 -4.59 23.25 -23.99
C MET A 364 -5.70 24.15 -23.45
N ASP A 365 -6.32 23.81 -22.35
CA ASP A 365 -7.50 24.47 -21.81
C ASP A 365 -7.38 24.71 -20.31
N SER A 366 -7.45 25.98 -19.92
CA SER A 366 -7.59 26.42 -18.54
C SER A 366 -8.92 25.99 -17.88
N LYS A 367 -9.79 25.31 -18.62
CA LYS A 367 -11.13 24.90 -18.19
C LYS A 367 -11.22 23.48 -17.66
N LEU A 368 -10.10 22.74 -17.56
CA LEU A 368 -10.14 21.43 -16.91
C LEU A 368 -10.77 21.56 -15.52
N VAL A 369 -11.92 20.95 -15.33
CA VAL A 369 -12.62 20.89 -14.05
C VAL A 369 -12.32 19.53 -13.42
N ILE A 370 -11.69 19.56 -12.24
CA ILE A 370 -11.58 18.35 -11.42
C ILE A 370 -12.93 18.15 -10.71
N ASP A 371 -13.61 17.06 -10.98
CA ASP A 371 -14.92 16.74 -10.41
C ASP A 371 -14.80 16.10 -9.04
N GLU A 372 -13.90 15.15 -8.89
CA GLU A 372 -13.70 14.39 -7.65
C GLU A 372 -12.22 14.30 -7.25
N VAL A 373 -11.98 14.09 -5.95
CA VAL A 373 -10.65 13.81 -5.38
C VAL A 373 -10.72 12.52 -4.57
N VAL A 374 -9.96 11.53 -4.98
CA VAL A 374 -9.85 10.22 -4.32
C VAL A 374 -8.52 10.11 -3.61
N LEU A 375 -8.57 9.75 -2.32
CA LEU A 375 -7.39 9.56 -1.49
C LEU A 375 -7.12 8.07 -1.27
N ILE A 376 -5.89 7.64 -1.54
CA ILE A 376 -5.43 6.27 -1.31
C ILE A 376 -4.09 6.24 -0.57
N GLY A 377 -3.82 5.14 0.13
CA GLY A 377 -2.65 4.99 0.99
C GLY A 377 -2.87 5.51 2.40
N GLY A 378 -2.32 4.79 3.39
CA GLY A 378 -2.57 5.03 4.81
C GLY A 378 -2.16 6.41 5.32
N SER A 379 -1.15 7.04 4.70
CA SER A 379 -0.68 8.38 5.10
C SER A 379 -1.67 9.49 4.72
N THR A 380 -2.60 9.25 3.80
CA THR A 380 -3.69 10.19 3.52
C THR A 380 -4.74 10.25 4.64
N MET A 381 -4.63 9.41 5.67
CA MET A 381 -5.45 9.52 6.89
C MET A 381 -5.01 10.66 7.81
N ILE A 382 -3.83 11.26 7.60
CA ILE A 382 -3.33 12.39 8.39
C ILE A 382 -4.26 13.60 8.17
N PRO A 383 -4.85 14.18 9.24
CA PRO A 383 -5.85 15.24 9.11
C PRO A 383 -5.33 16.48 8.36
N LYS A 384 -4.11 16.92 8.67
CA LYS A 384 -3.49 18.09 8.02
C LYS A 384 -3.30 17.92 6.53
N LEU A 385 -2.93 16.71 6.08
CA LEU A 385 -2.82 16.40 4.66
C LEU A 385 -4.17 16.56 3.96
N ARG A 386 -5.24 16.03 4.56
CA ARG A 386 -6.60 16.17 4.02
C ARG A 386 -7.08 17.61 3.98
N GLU A 387 -6.79 18.37 5.03
CA GLU A 387 -7.09 19.81 5.10
C GLU A 387 -6.44 20.54 3.93
N LEU A 388 -5.13 20.42 3.75
CA LEU A 388 -4.37 21.11 2.72
C LEU A 388 -4.81 20.71 1.30
N VAL A 389 -5.09 19.45 1.05
CA VAL A 389 -5.63 19.00 -0.25
C VAL A 389 -7.01 19.57 -0.51
N ARG A 390 -7.89 19.63 0.51
CA ARG A 390 -9.21 20.27 0.39
C ARG A 390 -9.09 21.76 0.09
N ASP A 391 -8.18 22.44 0.80
CA ASP A 391 -7.96 23.89 0.63
C ASP A 391 -7.40 24.22 -0.75
N TYR A 392 -6.51 23.36 -1.30
CA TYR A 392 -6.00 23.48 -2.66
C TYR A 392 -7.15 23.54 -3.71
N PHE A 393 -8.21 22.76 -3.50
CA PHE A 393 -9.41 22.78 -4.34
C PHE A 393 -10.48 23.80 -3.86
N GLY A 394 -10.09 24.80 -3.08
CA GLY A 394 -10.97 25.89 -2.62
C GLY A 394 -12.02 25.48 -1.60
N GLY A 395 -11.82 24.38 -0.88
CA GLY A 395 -12.74 23.86 0.14
C GLY A 395 -14.05 23.26 -0.40
N THR A 396 -14.26 23.29 -1.72
CA THR A 396 -15.53 22.90 -2.36
C THR A 396 -15.61 21.45 -2.77
N LYS A 397 -14.48 20.75 -2.87
CA LYS A 397 -14.44 19.35 -3.27
C LYS A 397 -14.50 18.43 -2.06
N GLU A 398 -15.45 17.52 -2.09
CA GLU A 398 -15.45 16.42 -1.11
C GLU A 398 -14.34 15.42 -1.43
N LEU A 399 -13.52 15.15 -0.42
CA LEU A 399 -12.55 14.07 -0.51
C LEU A 399 -13.29 12.74 -0.33
N SER A 400 -13.11 11.79 -1.24
CA SER A 400 -13.72 10.47 -1.13
C SER A 400 -13.20 9.72 0.09
N THR A 401 -14.02 9.62 1.14
CA THR A 401 -13.65 9.02 2.45
C THR A 401 -14.53 7.85 2.85
N ARG A 402 -15.42 7.37 1.97
CA ARG A 402 -16.37 6.26 2.25
C ARG A 402 -15.67 4.94 2.53
N ILE A 403 -14.50 4.75 1.91
CA ILE A 403 -13.65 3.57 2.06
C ILE A 403 -12.35 4.03 2.71
N LYS A 404 -11.77 3.19 3.56
CA LYS A 404 -10.46 3.50 4.14
C LYS A 404 -9.40 3.57 3.05
N PRO A 405 -8.54 4.60 3.03
CA PRO A 405 -7.56 4.80 1.97
C PRO A 405 -6.57 3.65 1.75
N ASP A 406 -6.29 2.86 2.76
CA ASP A 406 -5.44 1.67 2.70
C ASP A 406 -6.16 0.43 2.14
N GLU A 407 -7.49 0.47 2.02
CA GLU A 407 -8.32 -0.64 1.51
C GLU A 407 -8.86 -0.38 0.09
N VAL A 408 -8.93 0.87 -0.34
CA VAL A 408 -9.59 1.34 -1.58
C VAL A 408 -9.13 0.55 -2.80
N VAL A 409 -7.83 0.46 -3.02
CA VAL A 409 -7.26 -0.16 -4.22
C VAL A 409 -7.64 -1.65 -4.32
N THR A 410 -7.61 -2.35 -3.19
CA THR A 410 -7.95 -3.77 -3.15
C THR A 410 -9.44 -3.99 -3.40
N ILE A 411 -10.30 -3.13 -2.86
CA ILE A 411 -11.74 -3.14 -3.11
C ILE A 411 -12.01 -2.92 -4.60
N GLY A 412 -11.35 -1.92 -5.21
CA GLY A 412 -11.50 -1.63 -6.63
C GLY A 412 -11.04 -2.77 -7.54
N ALA A 413 -9.97 -3.48 -7.17
CA ALA A 413 -9.57 -4.68 -7.90
C ALA A 413 -10.64 -5.79 -7.85
N VAL A 414 -11.34 -5.94 -6.72
CA VAL A 414 -12.48 -6.88 -6.60
C VAL A 414 -13.66 -6.43 -7.45
N GLU A 415 -14.04 -5.14 -7.44
CA GLU A 415 -15.12 -4.63 -8.28
C GLU A 415 -14.79 -4.82 -9.77
N TYR A 416 -13.57 -4.52 -10.19
CA TYR A 416 -13.09 -4.78 -11.54
C TYR A 416 -13.18 -6.27 -11.92
N SER A 417 -12.89 -7.16 -10.98
CA SER A 417 -13.05 -8.62 -11.23
C SER A 417 -14.50 -9.00 -11.51
N LYS A 418 -15.45 -8.46 -10.75
CA LYS A 418 -16.88 -8.69 -10.96
C LYS A 418 -17.33 -8.21 -12.34
N TRP A 419 -16.87 -7.03 -12.74
CA TRP A 419 -17.15 -6.47 -14.06
C TRP A 419 -16.65 -7.36 -15.20
N ILE A 420 -15.39 -7.85 -15.14
CA ILE A 420 -14.85 -8.78 -16.13
C ILE A 420 -15.71 -10.05 -16.24
N TYR A 421 -16.09 -10.64 -15.11
CA TYR A 421 -16.89 -11.87 -15.10
C TYR A 421 -18.30 -11.63 -15.63
N SER A 422 -18.93 -10.50 -15.37
CA SER A 422 -20.25 -10.14 -15.90
C SER A 422 -20.21 -10.00 -17.41
N LYS A 423 -19.23 -9.27 -17.96
CA LYS A 423 -19.04 -9.10 -19.42
C LYS A 423 -18.80 -10.43 -20.14
N ARG A 424 -17.92 -11.29 -19.58
CA ARG A 424 -17.68 -12.63 -20.14
C ARG A 424 -18.93 -13.50 -20.15
N ARG A 425 -19.72 -13.46 -19.08
CA ARG A 425 -20.98 -14.20 -19.00
C ARG A 425 -21.98 -13.72 -20.05
N SER A 426 -22.14 -12.43 -20.22
CA SER A 426 -23.02 -11.83 -21.24
C SER A 426 -22.58 -12.22 -22.65
N ALA A 427 -21.28 -12.15 -22.95
CA ALA A 427 -20.75 -12.56 -24.25
C ALA A 427 -20.94 -14.07 -24.55
N LEU A 428 -20.83 -14.93 -23.53
CA LEU A 428 -21.07 -16.35 -23.67
C LEU A 428 -22.57 -16.69 -23.88
N LEU A 429 -23.46 -15.93 -23.23
CA LEU A 429 -24.91 -16.09 -23.42
C LEU A 429 -25.32 -15.62 -24.82
N ALA A 430 -24.85 -14.47 -25.27
CA ALA A 430 -25.10 -13.97 -26.62
C ALA A 430 -24.61 -14.93 -27.72
N ARG A 431 -23.47 -15.61 -27.53
CA ARG A 431 -23.01 -16.65 -28.47
C ARG A 431 -23.87 -17.91 -28.49
N ARG A 432 -24.52 -18.25 -27.37
CA ARG A 432 -25.45 -19.40 -27.28
C ARG A 432 -26.80 -19.10 -27.89
N GLU A 433 -27.22 -17.85 -27.96
CA GLU A 433 -28.48 -17.45 -28.61
C GLU A 433 -28.32 -17.31 -30.13
N LEU A 434 -27.08 -17.24 -30.64
CA LEU A 434 -26.76 -17.17 -32.06
C LEU A 434 -26.35 -18.52 -32.69
N SER A 435 -26.24 -19.57 -31.87
CA SER A 435 -25.98 -20.96 -32.29
C SER A 435 -27.23 -21.84 -32.11
#